data_a024b28a31073e3f443201d553b3196a
#
_entry.id   a024b28a31073e3f443201d553b3196a
#
_cell.length_a   1.000
_cell.length_b   1.000
_cell.length_c   1.000
_cell.angle_alpha   90.00
_cell.angle_beta   90.00
_cell.angle_gamma   90.00
#
_symmetry.space_group_name_H-M   'P 1'
#
loop_
_entity.id
_entity.type
_entity.pdbx_description
1 polymer ?
#
loop_
_entity_poly.entity_id
_entity_poly.type
_entity_poly.pdbx_seq_one_letter_code
_entity_poly.pdbx_strand_id
1 'polypeptide(L)'
;MTVGALAASPLAAQNAAANCDPTANTKGDIAKAQFSMTRAISASEKGNPMRDLQDVLRLVDNGNDNPTARSYLRGEAYIVYLMQPTAQPVVARSALGLTNNPTGMIDLYAAADSAFSIVEKASPECVPIIAQWRQQKPWLNALNGAINALNAGQLDSAEKLAKRSLILDRKAPYAYSVLGSVARNRKDYAAANDYWKQALTAAGTDTSYADVRVKTMYEIASAASDRVDAASGAAKRAAAKEAIKPWQDYIAVANNDLLLADAVDNEARAYLAAGDSASVAGIYAPMLANPSKYGELALVHAGVVATRSGHHADASKLFDAALAQNPYSRDAINNLAATYIQNNQFSKAFPLIDKLVAMDPSNPDNPLLYAFAYQGLYKGTKDKKLQKIYTDSLVYFNNKSESAAVKFAVSEFSRRGDGSTLGGTIENRSSTAKTYNLNVDFLDKNGAVIDTQTTTVGPVAPKSTATFKLTSSKGGAYGYKYKPLS
;
A
#
# COMPACT_ATOMS: atom_id res chain seq x y z
N MET A 1 7.27 -2.96 -0.83
CA MET A 1 6.65 -4.10 -1.52
C MET A 1 7.71 -5.14 -1.74
N THR A 2 7.52 -6.34 -1.23
CA THR A 2 8.20 -7.53 -1.72
C THR A 2 7.19 -8.28 -2.57
N VAL A 3 7.43 -8.39 -3.88
CA VAL A 3 6.72 -9.37 -4.70
C VAL A 3 7.16 -10.72 -4.16
N GLY A 4 6.25 -11.43 -3.49
CA GLY A 4 6.50 -12.80 -3.07
C GLY A 4 6.91 -13.60 -4.30
N ALA A 5 7.90 -14.46 -4.16
CA ALA A 5 8.41 -15.28 -5.23
C ALA A 5 7.27 -16.11 -5.84
N LEU A 6 6.75 -15.66 -6.98
CA LEU A 6 6.00 -16.51 -7.90
C LEU A 6 7.03 -17.46 -8.56
N ALA A 7 7.51 -18.42 -7.78
CA ALA A 7 8.20 -19.56 -8.33
C ALA A 7 7.13 -20.42 -9.01
N ALA A 8 7.09 -20.41 -10.33
CA ALA A 8 6.32 -21.41 -11.05
C ALA A 8 6.76 -22.80 -10.54
N SER A 9 5.80 -23.57 -10.04
CA SER A 9 6.07 -24.91 -9.52
C SER A 9 6.74 -25.76 -10.61
N PRO A 10 7.78 -26.56 -10.28
CA PRO A 10 8.46 -27.43 -11.24
C PRO A 10 7.51 -28.40 -11.99
N LEU A 11 6.36 -28.72 -11.42
CA LEU A 11 5.34 -29.58 -12.04
C LEU A 11 4.63 -28.94 -13.25
N ALA A 12 4.43 -27.61 -13.25
CA ALA A 12 3.85 -26.91 -14.40
C ALA A 12 4.83 -26.89 -15.60
N ALA A 13 6.14 -26.85 -15.31
CA ALA A 13 7.19 -26.96 -16.31
C ALA A 13 7.20 -28.30 -17.01
N GLN A 14 6.97 -29.41 -16.29
CA GLN A 14 6.97 -30.76 -16.86
C GLN A 14 5.79 -31.00 -17.80
N ASN A 15 4.61 -30.45 -17.52
CA ASN A 15 3.43 -30.61 -18.39
C ASN A 15 3.48 -29.73 -19.65
N ALA A 16 4.13 -28.58 -19.61
CA ALA A 16 4.34 -27.72 -20.79
C ALA A 16 5.41 -28.32 -21.75
N ALA A 17 6.42 -28.96 -21.21
CA ALA A 17 7.47 -29.64 -22.00
C ALA A 17 6.95 -30.86 -22.81
N ALA A 18 5.81 -31.45 -22.42
CA ALA A 18 5.25 -32.60 -23.12
C ALA A 18 4.79 -32.30 -24.56
N ASN A 19 4.54 -31.03 -24.90
CA ASN A 19 3.99 -30.59 -26.19
C ASN A 19 4.98 -29.77 -27.05
N CYS A 20 6.14 -29.38 -26.51
CA CYS A 20 7.15 -28.62 -27.24
C CYS A 20 8.57 -28.98 -26.80
N ASP A 21 9.36 -29.43 -27.74
CA ASP A 21 10.83 -29.56 -27.62
C ASP A 21 11.49 -29.00 -28.90
N PRO A 22 11.92 -27.72 -28.92
CA PRO A 22 12.55 -27.10 -30.07
C PRO A 22 13.85 -27.81 -30.50
N THR A 23 14.42 -28.64 -29.60
CA THR A 23 15.69 -29.37 -29.83
C THR A 23 15.49 -30.85 -30.14
N ALA A 24 14.25 -31.34 -30.24
CA ALA A 24 13.95 -32.74 -30.52
C ALA A 24 14.60 -33.20 -31.82
N ASN A 25 15.17 -34.43 -31.79
CA ASN A 25 15.79 -35.08 -32.95
C ASN A 25 16.92 -34.28 -33.63
N THR A 26 17.52 -33.29 -32.96
CA THR A 26 18.64 -32.54 -33.49
C THR A 26 19.93 -33.36 -33.48
N LYS A 27 20.86 -33.05 -34.41
CA LYS A 27 22.15 -33.71 -34.58
C LYS A 27 23.27 -32.67 -34.66
N GLY A 28 24.52 -33.14 -34.71
CA GLY A 28 25.68 -32.29 -34.93
C GLY A 28 25.90 -31.27 -33.79
N ASP A 29 26.10 -30.02 -34.16
CA ASP A 29 26.47 -28.98 -33.21
C ASP A 29 25.29 -28.57 -32.30
N ILE A 30 24.06 -28.71 -32.77
CA ILE A 30 22.87 -28.42 -31.93
C ILE A 30 22.74 -29.45 -30.80
N ALA A 31 22.93 -30.75 -31.10
CA ALA A 31 22.89 -31.78 -30.06
C ALA A 31 24.03 -31.62 -29.04
N LYS A 32 25.25 -31.22 -29.50
CA LYS A 32 26.36 -30.85 -28.58
C LYS A 32 26.03 -29.64 -27.72
N ALA A 33 25.42 -28.60 -28.31
CA ALA A 33 25.00 -27.41 -27.61
C ALA A 33 23.93 -27.72 -26.54
N GLN A 34 22.97 -28.58 -26.87
CA GLN A 34 21.95 -29.05 -25.91
C GLN A 34 22.57 -29.77 -24.71
N PHE A 35 23.57 -30.68 -24.97
CA PHE A 35 24.29 -31.33 -23.90
C PHE A 35 25.07 -30.34 -23.02
N SER A 36 25.76 -29.37 -23.65
CA SER A 36 26.46 -28.31 -22.92
C SER A 36 25.48 -27.44 -22.12
N MET A 37 24.26 -27.15 -22.65
CA MET A 37 23.23 -26.38 -21.94
C MET A 37 22.72 -27.11 -20.69
N THR A 38 22.48 -28.40 -20.78
CA THR A 38 22.11 -29.24 -19.62
C THR A 38 23.18 -29.17 -18.52
N ARG A 39 24.45 -29.21 -18.89
CA ARG A 39 25.57 -29.06 -17.93
C ARG A 39 25.61 -27.64 -17.36
N ALA A 40 25.41 -26.60 -18.18
CA ALA A 40 25.40 -25.22 -17.74
C ALA A 40 24.29 -24.97 -16.72
N ILE A 41 23.08 -25.49 -16.93
CA ILE A 41 21.96 -25.40 -15.98
C ILE A 41 22.34 -26.06 -14.65
N SER A 42 22.84 -27.31 -14.69
CA SER A 42 23.31 -28.05 -13.50
C SER A 42 24.46 -27.31 -12.78
N ALA A 43 25.40 -26.72 -13.53
CA ALA A 43 26.52 -25.97 -12.99
C ALA A 43 26.13 -24.59 -12.42
N SER A 44 25.04 -23.99 -12.91
CA SER A 44 24.56 -22.72 -12.42
C SER A 44 24.12 -22.77 -10.94
N GLU A 45 23.64 -23.92 -10.50
CA GLU A 45 23.31 -24.19 -9.10
C GLU A 45 24.56 -24.32 -8.22
N LYS A 46 25.71 -24.71 -8.82
CA LYS A 46 27.00 -24.94 -8.15
C LYS A 46 28.01 -23.79 -8.35
N GLY A 47 27.66 -22.76 -9.10
CA GLY A 47 28.39 -21.47 -9.15
C GLY A 47 29.33 -21.21 -10.32
N ASN A 48 29.47 -22.07 -11.34
CA ASN A 48 30.32 -21.75 -12.51
C ASN A 48 29.87 -22.40 -13.84
N PRO A 49 28.80 -21.89 -14.50
CA PRO A 49 28.34 -22.39 -15.78
C PRO A 49 29.10 -21.81 -17.01
N MET A 50 30.04 -20.87 -16.80
CA MET A 50 30.56 -20.02 -17.90
C MET A 50 31.15 -20.76 -19.07
N ARG A 51 31.96 -21.81 -18.82
CA ARG A 51 32.58 -22.60 -19.88
C ARG A 51 31.53 -23.29 -20.76
N ASP A 52 30.54 -23.90 -20.12
CA ASP A 52 29.47 -24.61 -20.85
C ASP A 52 28.58 -23.63 -21.61
N LEU A 53 28.28 -22.44 -21.04
CA LEU A 53 27.55 -21.37 -21.74
C LEU A 53 28.29 -20.84 -22.97
N GLN A 54 29.60 -20.63 -22.86
CA GLN A 54 30.45 -20.25 -24.01
C GLN A 54 30.46 -21.32 -25.10
N ASP A 55 30.51 -22.61 -24.74
CA ASP A 55 30.40 -23.70 -25.71
C ASP A 55 29.04 -23.72 -26.39
N VAL A 56 27.92 -23.54 -25.65
CA VAL A 56 26.58 -23.43 -26.24
C VAL A 56 26.54 -22.29 -27.25
N LEU A 57 26.94 -21.08 -26.85
CA LEU A 57 26.82 -19.88 -27.69
C LEU A 57 27.69 -20.01 -28.95
N ARG A 58 28.89 -20.53 -28.82
CA ARG A 58 29.79 -20.79 -29.95
C ARG A 58 29.20 -21.82 -30.96
N LEU A 59 28.61 -22.92 -30.45
CA LEU A 59 28.01 -23.96 -31.29
C LEU A 59 26.75 -23.46 -32.01
N VAL A 60 25.94 -22.62 -31.37
CA VAL A 60 24.71 -22.07 -31.99
C VAL A 60 24.97 -20.86 -32.87
N ASP A 61 26.15 -20.19 -32.77
CA ASP A 61 26.52 -19.06 -33.60
C ASP A 61 27.03 -19.49 -34.98
N ASN A 62 27.59 -20.69 -35.05
CA ASN A 62 28.24 -21.27 -36.25
C ASN A 62 27.31 -22.20 -37.03
N GLY A 63 26.40 -21.69 -37.86
CA GLY A 63 25.54 -22.46 -38.74
C GLY A 63 24.16 -21.90 -38.94
N ASN A 64 23.49 -22.35 -40.01
CA ASN A 64 22.18 -21.85 -40.41
C ASN A 64 21.08 -22.93 -40.36
N ASP A 65 21.46 -24.19 -40.03
CA ASP A 65 20.51 -25.28 -39.87
C ASP A 65 19.69 -25.13 -38.59
N ASN A 66 18.41 -25.51 -38.63
CA ASN A 66 17.45 -25.47 -37.55
C ASN A 66 17.49 -24.16 -36.74
N PRO A 67 17.08 -23.00 -37.30
CA PRO A 67 17.17 -21.72 -36.66
C PRO A 67 16.33 -21.63 -35.38
N THR A 68 15.25 -22.41 -35.26
CA THR A 68 14.40 -22.48 -34.07
C THR A 68 15.17 -23.09 -32.88
N ALA A 69 15.79 -24.25 -33.07
CA ALA A 69 16.56 -24.88 -31.99
C ALA A 69 17.76 -24.02 -31.56
N ARG A 70 18.47 -23.41 -32.53
CA ARG A 70 19.59 -22.50 -32.25
C ARG A 70 19.13 -21.27 -31.45
N SER A 71 18.00 -20.69 -31.82
CA SER A 71 17.43 -19.54 -31.13
C SER A 71 16.97 -19.91 -29.72
N TYR A 72 16.35 -21.08 -29.55
CA TYR A 72 15.94 -21.56 -28.23
C TYR A 72 17.16 -21.68 -27.29
N LEU A 73 18.18 -22.45 -27.66
CA LEU A 73 19.40 -22.64 -26.87
C LEU A 73 20.16 -21.33 -26.62
N ARG A 74 20.16 -20.41 -27.58
CA ARG A 74 20.74 -19.06 -27.41
C ARG A 74 19.99 -18.26 -26.36
N GLY A 75 18.66 -18.28 -26.39
CA GLY A 75 17.81 -17.59 -25.38
C GLY A 75 18.05 -18.15 -23.99
N GLU A 76 18.03 -19.48 -23.83
CA GLU A 76 18.35 -20.16 -22.57
C GLU A 76 19.72 -19.75 -22.03
N ALA A 77 20.77 -19.79 -22.89
CA ALA A 77 22.13 -19.47 -22.50
C ALA A 77 22.27 -18.03 -21.99
N TYR A 78 21.58 -17.05 -22.62
CA TYR A 78 21.58 -15.68 -22.16
C TYR A 78 20.86 -15.52 -20.81
N ILE A 79 19.74 -16.22 -20.61
CA ILE A 79 19.04 -16.19 -19.32
C ILE A 79 19.90 -16.81 -18.21
N VAL A 80 20.51 -17.99 -18.45
CA VAL A 80 21.37 -18.64 -17.44
C VAL A 80 22.61 -17.81 -17.14
N TYR A 81 23.18 -17.11 -18.13
CA TYR A 81 24.25 -16.14 -17.91
C TYR A 81 23.77 -15.01 -16.97
N LEU A 82 22.63 -14.39 -17.26
CA LEU A 82 22.05 -13.31 -16.45
C LEU A 82 21.66 -13.75 -15.04
N MET A 83 21.49 -15.04 -14.78
CA MET A 83 21.24 -15.58 -13.44
C MET A 83 22.49 -15.58 -12.55
N GLN A 84 23.69 -15.41 -13.11
CA GLN A 84 24.92 -15.41 -12.33
C GLN A 84 25.06 -14.14 -11.49
N PRO A 85 25.59 -14.22 -10.26
CA PRO A 85 25.68 -13.08 -9.34
C PRO A 85 26.45 -11.87 -9.88
N THR A 86 27.45 -12.12 -10.73
CA THR A 86 28.34 -11.10 -11.33
C THR A 86 27.95 -10.71 -12.75
N ALA A 87 26.82 -11.22 -13.26
CA ALA A 87 26.41 -11.00 -14.63
C ALA A 87 26.13 -9.51 -14.91
N GLN A 88 26.74 -9.02 -15.98
CA GLN A 88 26.44 -7.67 -16.50
C GLN A 88 25.38 -7.79 -17.60
N PRO A 89 24.39 -6.87 -17.64
CA PRO A 89 23.35 -6.89 -18.67
C PRO A 89 23.86 -6.65 -20.09
N VAL A 90 24.97 -5.93 -20.21
CA VAL A 90 25.62 -5.61 -21.49
C VAL A 90 27.07 -6.01 -21.41
N VAL A 91 27.49 -6.89 -22.32
CA VAL A 91 28.84 -7.46 -22.32
C VAL A 91 29.43 -7.45 -23.72
N ALA A 92 30.77 -7.51 -23.79
CA ALA A 92 31.45 -7.77 -25.07
C ALA A 92 31.17 -9.20 -25.56
N ARG A 93 31.04 -9.40 -26.84
CA ARG A 93 30.81 -10.72 -27.45
C ARG A 93 31.89 -11.73 -27.06
N SER A 94 33.16 -11.28 -26.92
CA SER A 94 34.27 -12.12 -26.44
C SER A 94 34.06 -12.69 -25.04
N ALA A 95 33.38 -11.97 -24.15
CA ALA A 95 33.04 -12.50 -22.81
C ALA A 95 32.10 -13.71 -22.86
N LEU A 96 31.36 -13.85 -23.95
CA LEU A 96 30.46 -14.97 -24.25
C LEU A 96 31.13 -16.07 -25.10
N GLY A 97 32.44 -15.99 -25.36
CA GLY A 97 33.16 -16.93 -26.21
C GLY A 97 32.90 -16.78 -27.73
N LEU A 98 32.25 -15.67 -28.14
CA LEU A 98 31.95 -15.41 -29.54
C LEU A 98 33.15 -14.75 -30.25
N THR A 99 33.60 -15.34 -31.34
CA THR A 99 34.78 -14.88 -32.09
C THR A 99 34.46 -13.91 -33.22
N ASN A 100 33.22 -13.92 -33.70
CA ASN A 100 32.75 -12.96 -34.68
C ASN A 100 32.47 -11.63 -34.01
N ASN A 101 33.14 -10.56 -34.45
CA ASN A 101 33.04 -9.20 -33.85
C ASN A 101 33.26 -9.22 -32.32
N PRO A 102 34.40 -9.65 -31.79
CA PRO A 102 34.60 -9.95 -30.36
C PRO A 102 34.50 -8.74 -29.46
N THR A 103 34.73 -7.52 -29.95
CA THR A 103 34.61 -6.24 -29.21
C THR A 103 33.21 -5.67 -29.28
N GLY A 104 32.34 -6.20 -30.15
CA GLY A 104 30.93 -5.77 -30.22
C GLY A 104 30.21 -6.05 -28.93
N MET A 105 29.42 -5.03 -28.48
CA MET A 105 28.61 -5.15 -27.26
C MET A 105 27.27 -5.81 -27.56
N ILE A 106 26.79 -6.61 -26.61
CA ILE A 106 25.48 -7.26 -26.70
C ILE A 106 24.69 -7.01 -25.41
N ASP A 107 23.47 -6.50 -25.57
CA ASP A 107 22.50 -6.44 -24.46
C ASP A 107 21.81 -7.81 -24.36
N LEU A 108 22.04 -8.50 -23.27
CA LEU A 108 21.59 -9.88 -23.06
C LEU A 108 20.09 -9.98 -22.87
N TYR A 109 19.42 -8.96 -22.34
CA TYR A 109 17.96 -8.94 -22.25
C TYR A 109 17.32 -8.86 -23.64
N ALA A 110 17.79 -7.93 -24.46
CA ALA A 110 17.31 -7.77 -25.83
C ALA A 110 17.67 -8.99 -26.71
N ALA A 111 18.85 -9.55 -26.54
CA ALA A 111 19.29 -10.74 -27.26
C ALA A 111 18.46 -11.98 -26.89
N ALA A 112 18.15 -12.17 -25.60
CA ALA A 112 17.27 -13.26 -25.14
C ALA A 112 15.84 -13.08 -25.69
N ASP A 113 15.28 -11.86 -25.61
CA ASP A 113 13.95 -11.57 -26.16
C ASP A 113 13.89 -11.85 -27.67
N SER A 114 14.90 -11.38 -28.43
CA SER A 114 14.98 -11.63 -29.87
C SER A 114 15.05 -13.13 -30.19
N ALA A 115 15.87 -13.87 -29.46
CA ALA A 115 16.03 -15.31 -29.64
C ALA A 115 14.71 -16.05 -29.35
N PHE A 116 14.06 -15.77 -28.24
CA PHE A 116 12.78 -16.38 -27.87
C PHE A 116 11.66 -15.99 -28.84
N SER A 117 11.62 -14.75 -29.32
CA SER A 117 10.62 -14.28 -30.27
C SER A 117 10.68 -15.04 -31.60
N ILE A 118 11.88 -15.49 -32.03
CA ILE A 118 12.04 -16.36 -33.21
C ILE A 118 11.35 -17.71 -32.95
N VAL A 119 11.54 -18.29 -31.77
CA VAL A 119 10.94 -19.57 -31.39
C VAL A 119 9.42 -19.44 -31.29
N GLU A 120 8.91 -18.45 -30.60
CA GLU A 120 7.49 -18.19 -30.41
C GLU A 120 6.76 -18.02 -31.76
N LYS A 121 7.42 -17.39 -32.72
CA LYS A 121 6.88 -17.19 -34.08
C LYS A 121 6.90 -18.48 -34.91
N ALA A 122 7.98 -19.28 -34.82
CA ALA A 122 8.17 -20.48 -35.62
C ALA A 122 7.37 -21.67 -35.05
N SER A 123 7.19 -21.71 -33.73
CA SER A 123 6.60 -22.82 -32.98
C SER A 123 5.68 -22.25 -31.87
N PRO A 124 4.44 -21.82 -32.19
CA PRO A 124 3.51 -21.22 -31.22
C PRO A 124 3.20 -22.13 -30.04
N GLU A 125 3.26 -23.44 -30.20
CA GLU A 125 3.12 -24.44 -29.14
C GLU A 125 4.19 -24.32 -28.05
N CYS A 126 5.32 -23.69 -28.37
CA CYS A 126 6.42 -23.46 -27.43
C CYS A 126 6.24 -22.21 -26.55
N VAL A 127 5.24 -21.38 -26.81
CA VAL A 127 4.98 -20.16 -26.01
C VAL A 127 4.95 -20.41 -24.50
N PRO A 128 4.32 -21.49 -23.98
CA PRO A 128 4.30 -21.74 -22.53
C PRO A 128 5.68 -22.01 -21.92
N ILE A 129 6.55 -22.75 -22.61
CA ILE A 129 7.92 -23.03 -22.11
C ILE A 129 8.81 -21.78 -22.21
N ILE A 130 8.66 -20.99 -23.27
CA ILE A 130 9.36 -19.71 -23.43
C ILE A 130 8.94 -18.72 -22.33
N ALA A 131 7.65 -18.67 -21.99
CA ALA A 131 7.16 -17.81 -20.91
C ALA A 131 7.83 -18.14 -19.57
N GLN A 132 8.07 -19.43 -19.27
CA GLN A 132 8.79 -19.83 -18.06
C GLN A 132 10.25 -19.34 -18.07
N TRP A 133 10.94 -19.40 -19.21
CA TRP A 133 12.29 -18.84 -19.33
C TRP A 133 12.32 -17.32 -19.18
N ARG A 134 11.35 -16.62 -19.77
CA ARG A 134 11.21 -15.17 -19.66
C ARG A 134 10.99 -14.71 -18.23
N GLN A 135 10.29 -15.51 -17.40
CA GLN A 135 9.96 -15.22 -16.01
C GLN A 135 10.99 -15.73 -14.98
N GLN A 136 12.20 -16.08 -15.41
CA GLN A 136 13.29 -16.50 -14.52
C GLN A 136 13.89 -15.32 -13.73
N LYS A 137 14.83 -15.62 -12.82
CA LYS A 137 15.49 -14.64 -11.92
C LYS A 137 15.87 -13.31 -12.57
N PRO A 138 16.40 -13.22 -13.81
CA PRO A 138 16.75 -11.94 -14.41
C PRO A 138 15.57 -10.97 -14.52
N TRP A 139 14.40 -11.46 -14.96
CA TRP A 139 13.18 -10.67 -15.00
C TRP A 139 12.79 -10.19 -13.61
N LEU A 140 12.74 -11.10 -12.62
CA LEU A 140 12.36 -10.80 -11.24
C LEU A 140 13.34 -9.82 -10.57
N ASN A 141 14.66 -10.01 -10.80
CA ASN A 141 15.69 -9.10 -10.28
C ASN A 141 15.55 -7.68 -10.84
N ALA A 142 15.27 -7.55 -12.14
CA ALA A 142 15.02 -6.25 -12.75
C ALA A 142 13.77 -5.58 -12.17
N LEU A 143 12.67 -6.33 -11.99
CA LEU A 143 11.43 -5.84 -11.41
C LEU A 143 11.60 -5.43 -9.95
N ASN A 144 12.19 -6.27 -9.11
CA ASN A 144 12.44 -5.95 -7.70
C ASN A 144 13.40 -4.77 -7.56
N GLY A 145 14.43 -4.71 -8.41
CA GLY A 145 15.32 -3.57 -8.48
C GLY A 145 14.59 -2.27 -8.84
N ALA A 146 13.62 -2.33 -9.77
CA ALA A 146 12.80 -1.18 -10.14
C ALA A 146 11.92 -0.72 -8.97
N ILE A 147 11.29 -1.64 -8.24
CA ILE A 147 10.48 -1.35 -7.05
C ILE A 147 11.33 -0.72 -5.95
N ASN A 148 12.51 -1.29 -5.67
CA ASN A 148 13.42 -0.76 -4.64
C ASN A 148 13.93 0.64 -5.01
N ALA A 149 14.29 0.87 -6.27
CA ALA A 149 14.74 2.16 -6.76
C ALA A 149 13.61 3.21 -6.67
N LEU A 150 12.35 2.84 -7.00
CA LEU A 150 11.18 3.71 -6.84
C LEU A 150 10.99 4.10 -5.37
N ASN A 151 11.03 3.12 -4.45
CA ASN A 151 10.89 3.36 -3.01
C ASN A 151 12.03 4.24 -2.44
N ALA A 152 13.21 4.19 -3.04
CA ALA A 152 14.35 5.04 -2.70
C ALA A 152 14.33 6.41 -3.41
N GLY A 153 13.29 6.73 -4.20
CA GLY A 153 13.18 7.97 -4.96
C GLY A 153 14.11 8.06 -6.17
N GLN A 154 14.76 6.97 -6.57
CA GLN A 154 15.70 6.90 -7.69
C GLN A 154 14.95 6.65 -9.01
N LEU A 155 14.22 7.67 -9.48
CA LEU A 155 13.24 7.53 -10.56
C LEU A 155 13.84 7.03 -11.88
N ASP A 156 15.04 7.49 -12.26
CA ASP A 156 15.69 7.08 -13.51
C ASP A 156 16.13 5.61 -13.45
N SER A 157 16.63 5.17 -12.31
CA SER A 157 16.97 3.75 -12.08
C SER A 157 15.72 2.88 -12.10
N ALA A 158 14.64 3.33 -11.46
CA ALA A 158 13.35 2.63 -11.44
C ALA A 158 12.80 2.44 -12.86
N GLU A 159 12.80 3.50 -13.65
CA GLU A 159 12.35 3.47 -15.05
C GLU A 159 13.19 2.52 -15.90
N LYS A 160 14.51 2.64 -15.83
CA LYS A 160 15.45 1.79 -16.58
C LYS A 160 15.25 0.31 -16.26
N LEU A 161 15.12 -0.03 -14.99
CA LEU A 161 14.95 -1.42 -14.54
C LEU A 161 13.56 -1.97 -14.87
N ALA A 162 12.50 -1.17 -14.74
CA ALA A 162 11.15 -1.56 -15.15
C ALA A 162 11.07 -1.81 -16.66
N LYS A 163 11.63 -0.93 -17.49
CA LYS A 163 11.72 -1.13 -18.95
C LYS A 163 12.53 -2.39 -19.30
N ARG A 164 13.60 -2.66 -18.56
CA ARG A 164 14.39 -3.88 -18.76
C ARG A 164 13.61 -5.14 -18.42
N SER A 165 12.83 -5.12 -17.34
CA SER A 165 11.91 -6.21 -17.01
C SER A 165 10.92 -6.48 -18.14
N LEU A 166 10.35 -5.44 -18.76
CA LEU A 166 9.41 -5.55 -19.89
C LEU A 166 10.03 -6.08 -21.18
N ILE A 167 11.35 -6.02 -21.35
CA ILE A 167 12.01 -6.68 -22.49
C ILE A 167 11.79 -8.19 -22.42
N LEU A 168 11.92 -8.79 -21.23
CA LEU A 168 11.73 -10.23 -21.06
C LEU A 168 10.25 -10.62 -21.02
N ASP A 169 9.44 -9.95 -20.20
CA ASP A 169 8.01 -10.23 -20.08
C ASP A 169 7.18 -8.97 -20.31
N ARG A 170 6.72 -8.78 -21.55
CA ARG A 170 5.90 -7.65 -21.99
C ARG A 170 4.48 -7.67 -21.42
N LYS A 171 4.07 -8.79 -20.81
CA LYS A 171 2.75 -8.97 -20.22
C LYS A 171 2.77 -8.82 -18.70
N ALA A 172 3.91 -8.50 -18.10
CA ALA A 172 4.05 -8.36 -16.66
C ALA A 172 3.42 -7.05 -16.16
N PRO A 173 2.29 -7.09 -15.43
CA PRO A 173 1.58 -5.87 -15.02
C PRO A 173 2.35 -5.03 -14.01
N TYR A 174 3.19 -5.65 -13.18
CA TYR A 174 3.96 -4.96 -12.13
C TYR A 174 4.93 -3.91 -12.69
N ALA A 175 5.61 -4.21 -13.79
CA ALA A 175 6.55 -3.28 -14.41
C ALA A 175 5.86 -2.03 -14.96
N TYR A 176 4.68 -2.19 -15.58
CA TYR A 176 3.85 -1.06 -15.99
C TYR A 176 3.36 -0.25 -14.80
N SER A 177 2.97 -0.90 -13.69
CA SER A 177 2.57 -0.21 -12.45
C SER A 177 3.71 0.65 -11.90
N VAL A 178 4.96 0.14 -11.90
CA VAL A 178 6.15 0.91 -11.50
C VAL A 178 6.37 2.12 -12.42
N LEU A 179 6.28 1.94 -13.75
CA LEU A 179 6.44 3.04 -14.72
C LEU A 179 5.37 4.12 -14.52
N GLY A 180 4.13 3.74 -14.24
CA GLY A 180 3.06 4.67 -13.87
C GLY A 180 3.39 5.48 -12.62
N SER A 181 3.89 4.83 -11.58
CA SER A 181 4.30 5.51 -10.35
C SER A 181 5.52 6.42 -10.55
N VAL A 182 6.47 6.04 -11.41
CA VAL A 182 7.60 6.92 -11.81
C VAL A 182 7.09 8.17 -12.52
N ALA A 183 6.19 8.02 -13.49
CA ALA A 183 5.61 9.14 -14.22
C ALA A 183 4.83 10.09 -13.31
N ARG A 184 4.03 9.53 -12.37
CA ARG A 184 3.32 10.32 -11.33
C ARG A 184 4.28 11.14 -10.49
N ASN A 185 5.39 10.54 -10.01
CA ASN A 185 6.39 11.25 -9.21
C ASN A 185 7.03 12.42 -9.99
N ARG A 186 7.14 12.29 -11.31
CA ARG A 186 7.56 13.38 -12.22
C ARG A 186 6.44 14.35 -12.58
N LYS A 187 5.22 14.14 -12.04
CA LYS A 187 4.00 14.91 -12.34
C LYS A 187 3.52 14.80 -13.81
N ASP A 188 3.97 13.78 -14.52
CA ASP A 188 3.44 13.43 -15.84
C ASP A 188 2.25 12.49 -15.68
N TYR A 189 1.11 13.07 -15.34
CA TYR A 189 -0.13 12.31 -15.07
C TYR A 189 -0.70 11.63 -16.32
N ALA A 190 -0.40 12.15 -17.53
CA ALA A 190 -0.83 11.52 -18.77
C ALA A 190 -0.08 10.20 -18.99
N ALA A 191 1.24 10.24 -18.96
CA ALA A 191 2.06 9.03 -19.05
C ALA A 191 1.76 8.04 -17.91
N ALA A 192 1.53 8.53 -16.69
CA ALA A 192 1.16 7.68 -15.54
C ALA A 192 -0.11 6.88 -15.84
N ASN A 193 -1.18 7.54 -16.28
CA ASN A 193 -2.43 6.89 -16.64
C ASN A 193 -2.27 5.87 -17.77
N ASP A 194 -1.47 6.16 -18.79
CA ASP A 194 -1.23 5.25 -19.90
C ASP A 194 -0.50 3.98 -19.46
N TYR A 195 0.51 4.09 -18.60
CA TYR A 195 1.19 2.94 -18.02
C TYR A 195 0.27 2.13 -17.11
N TRP A 196 -0.54 2.76 -16.27
CA TRP A 196 -1.47 2.04 -15.40
C TRP A 196 -2.60 1.35 -16.19
N LYS A 197 -3.09 1.92 -17.28
CA LYS A 197 -4.01 1.22 -18.20
C LYS A 197 -3.35 -0.02 -18.81
N GLN A 198 -2.07 0.07 -19.19
CA GLN A 198 -1.32 -1.10 -19.65
C GLN A 198 -1.16 -2.13 -18.54
N ALA A 199 -0.90 -1.71 -17.28
CA ALA A 199 -0.85 -2.63 -16.14
C ALA A 199 -2.17 -3.36 -15.92
N LEU A 200 -3.31 -2.65 -15.96
CA LEU A 200 -4.64 -3.25 -15.81
C LEU A 200 -4.98 -4.20 -16.96
N THR A 201 -4.63 -3.81 -18.20
CA THR A 201 -4.83 -4.66 -19.38
C THR A 201 -3.99 -5.92 -19.30
N ALA A 202 -2.72 -5.81 -18.88
CA ALA A 202 -1.82 -6.94 -18.72
C ALA A 202 -2.26 -7.88 -17.59
N ALA A 203 -2.78 -7.34 -16.49
CA ALA A 203 -3.30 -8.13 -15.37
C ALA A 203 -4.62 -8.85 -15.73
N GLY A 204 -5.42 -8.30 -16.64
CA GLY A 204 -6.67 -8.88 -17.08
C GLY A 204 -7.56 -9.33 -15.92
N THR A 205 -8.12 -10.54 -16.03
CA THR A 205 -8.94 -11.18 -14.98
C THR A 205 -8.17 -12.24 -14.17
N ASP A 206 -6.89 -12.44 -14.43
CA ASP A 206 -6.07 -13.42 -13.73
C ASP A 206 -6.00 -13.12 -12.24
N THR A 207 -6.39 -14.08 -11.40
CA THR A 207 -6.44 -13.93 -9.94
C THR A 207 -5.05 -13.77 -9.32
N SER A 208 -4.00 -14.26 -9.96
CA SER A 208 -2.61 -14.07 -9.52
C SER A 208 -2.16 -12.61 -9.55
N TYR A 209 -2.85 -11.75 -10.31
CA TYR A 209 -2.60 -10.31 -10.43
C TYR A 209 -3.66 -9.46 -9.72
N ALA A 210 -4.45 -10.05 -8.81
CA ALA A 210 -5.50 -9.31 -8.10
C ALA A 210 -4.93 -8.14 -7.27
N ASP A 211 -3.79 -8.35 -6.62
CA ASP A 211 -3.12 -7.34 -5.81
C ASP A 211 -2.63 -6.13 -6.62
N VAL A 212 -1.98 -6.37 -7.77
CA VAL A 212 -1.52 -5.29 -8.64
C VAL A 212 -2.67 -4.54 -9.28
N ARG A 213 -3.80 -5.22 -9.60
CA ARG A 213 -5.01 -4.54 -10.09
C ARG A 213 -5.55 -3.56 -9.05
N VAL A 214 -5.83 -4.05 -7.84
CA VAL A 214 -6.38 -3.23 -6.75
C VAL A 214 -5.45 -2.06 -6.45
N LYS A 215 -4.14 -2.31 -6.36
CA LYS A 215 -3.16 -1.26 -6.13
C LYS A 215 -3.13 -0.25 -7.28
N THR A 216 -3.13 -0.70 -8.52
CA THR A 216 -3.08 0.20 -9.68
C THR A 216 -4.33 1.09 -9.74
N MET A 217 -5.52 0.56 -9.39
CA MET A 217 -6.73 1.35 -9.29
C MET A 217 -6.63 2.44 -8.20
N TYR A 218 -6.04 2.13 -7.04
CA TYR A 218 -5.75 3.12 -6.00
C TYR A 218 -4.80 4.21 -6.50
N GLU A 219 -3.73 3.86 -7.20
CA GLU A 219 -2.76 4.82 -7.75
C GLU A 219 -3.41 5.76 -8.78
N ILE A 220 -4.28 5.24 -9.65
CA ILE A 220 -5.05 6.04 -10.61
C ILE A 220 -5.95 7.03 -9.87
N ALA A 221 -6.69 6.58 -8.86
CA ALA A 221 -7.58 7.43 -8.08
C ALA A 221 -6.82 8.50 -7.29
N SER A 222 -5.71 8.11 -6.66
CA SER A 222 -4.83 9.03 -5.93
C SER A 222 -4.20 10.08 -6.84
N ALA A 223 -3.75 9.71 -8.05
CA ALA A 223 -3.22 10.66 -9.03
C ALA A 223 -4.30 11.63 -9.56
N ALA A 224 -5.55 11.18 -9.62
CA ALA A 224 -6.66 12.07 -9.94
C ALA A 224 -6.88 13.11 -8.83
N SER A 225 -6.73 12.74 -7.56
CA SER A 225 -6.76 13.69 -6.42
C SER A 225 -5.59 14.67 -6.47
N ASP A 226 -4.38 14.24 -6.81
CA ASP A 226 -3.22 15.15 -6.98
C ASP A 226 -3.52 16.25 -8.02
N ARG A 227 -4.24 15.91 -9.10
CA ARG A 227 -4.67 16.88 -10.12
C ARG A 227 -5.70 17.87 -9.58
N VAL A 228 -6.62 17.41 -8.71
CA VAL A 228 -7.58 18.29 -8.02
C VAL A 228 -6.85 19.28 -7.13
N ASP A 229 -5.86 18.81 -6.37
CA ASP A 229 -5.11 19.64 -5.44
C ASP A 229 -4.19 20.64 -6.14
N ALA A 230 -3.66 20.28 -7.31
CA ALA A 230 -2.85 21.17 -8.15
C ALA A 230 -3.67 22.24 -8.92
N ALA A 231 -4.98 22.05 -9.05
CA ALA A 231 -5.86 22.92 -9.80
C ALA A 231 -6.58 23.97 -8.93
N SER A 232 -7.07 25.04 -9.57
CA SER A 232 -7.87 26.09 -8.91
C SER A 232 -9.08 26.49 -9.75
N GLY A 233 -10.06 27.14 -9.13
CA GLY A 233 -11.23 27.68 -9.81
C GLY A 233 -12.02 26.66 -10.64
N ALA A 234 -12.32 26.96 -11.89
CA ALA A 234 -13.07 26.08 -12.79
C ALA A 234 -12.31 24.80 -13.13
N ALA A 235 -10.97 24.87 -13.27
CA ALA A 235 -10.12 23.71 -13.53
C ALA A 235 -10.14 22.71 -12.37
N LYS A 236 -10.15 23.20 -11.11
CA LYS A 236 -10.30 22.33 -9.93
C LYS A 236 -11.64 21.59 -9.94
N ARG A 237 -12.71 22.28 -10.28
CA ARG A 237 -14.06 21.67 -10.36
C ARG A 237 -14.12 20.59 -11.45
N ALA A 238 -13.50 20.85 -12.60
CA ALA A 238 -13.43 19.86 -13.69
C ALA A 238 -12.60 18.63 -13.28
N ALA A 239 -11.40 18.83 -12.74
CA ALA A 239 -10.54 17.76 -12.24
C ALA A 239 -11.24 16.93 -11.13
N ALA A 240 -12.00 17.59 -10.25
CA ALA A 240 -12.73 16.92 -9.18
C ALA A 240 -13.83 15.99 -9.73
N LYS A 241 -14.57 16.41 -10.77
CA LYS A 241 -15.53 15.54 -11.46
C LYS A 241 -14.88 14.31 -12.07
N GLU A 242 -13.70 14.47 -12.64
CA GLU A 242 -12.92 13.36 -13.22
C GLU A 242 -12.36 12.41 -12.15
N ALA A 243 -12.12 12.88 -10.92
CA ALA A 243 -11.58 12.09 -9.82
C ALA A 243 -12.62 11.16 -9.16
N ILE A 244 -13.93 11.45 -9.28
CA ILE A 244 -14.99 10.66 -8.64
C ILE A 244 -14.97 9.21 -9.10
N LYS A 245 -15.05 8.96 -10.42
CA LYS A 245 -15.13 7.60 -10.96
C LYS A 245 -13.93 6.70 -10.59
N PRO A 246 -12.68 7.15 -10.66
CA PRO A 246 -11.53 6.38 -10.18
C PRO A 246 -11.65 5.93 -8.71
N TRP A 247 -12.15 6.79 -7.81
CA TRP A 247 -12.35 6.41 -6.41
C TRP A 247 -13.48 5.40 -6.25
N GLN A 248 -14.59 5.56 -6.96
CA GLN A 248 -15.68 4.58 -6.98
C GLN A 248 -15.19 3.21 -7.46
N ASP A 249 -14.42 3.18 -8.54
CA ASP A 249 -13.86 1.93 -9.08
C ASP A 249 -12.94 1.23 -8.08
N TYR A 250 -12.13 2.00 -7.36
CA TYR A 250 -11.28 1.46 -6.31
C TYR A 250 -12.10 0.94 -5.11
N ILE A 251 -13.05 1.73 -4.60
CA ILE A 251 -13.89 1.36 -3.45
C ILE A 251 -14.65 0.06 -3.70
N ALA A 252 -15.08 -0.18 -4.95
CA ALA A 252 -15.81 -1.39 -5.33
C ALA A 252 -14.97 -2.68 -5.20
N VAL A 253 -13.62 -2.58 -5.21
CA VAL A 253 -12.69 -3.72 -5.16
C VAL A 253 -11.73 -3.68 -3.96
N ALA A 254 -11.80 -2.63 -3.14
CA ALA A 254 -10.89 -2.43 -2.03
C ALA A 254 -11.01 -3.56 -0.99
N ASN A 255 -9.87 -4.09 -0.57
CA ASN A 255 -9.76 -5.16 0.43
C ASN A 255 -8.87 -4.78 1.62
N ASN A 256 -8.39 -3.55 1.68
CA ASN A 256 -7.58 -3.00 2.76
C ASN A 256 -8.36 -1.87 3.45
N ASP A 257 -8.67 -2.05 4.74
CA ASP A 257 -9.51 -1.13 5.51
C ASP A 257 -8.93 0.29 5.59
N LEU A 258 -7.61 0.42 5.77
CA LEU A 258 -6.94 1.73 5.83
C LEU A 258 -7.02 2.48 4.50
N LEU A 259 -6.76 1.80 3.39
CA LEU A 259 -6.83 2.41 2.06
C LEU A 259 -8.28 2.66 1.63
N LEU A 260 -9.23 1.84 2.08
CA LEU A 260 -10.65 2.07 1.86
C LEU A 260 -11.13 3.32 2.62
N ALA A 261 -10.68 3.49 3.87
CA ALA A 261 -10.97 4.69 4.66
C ALA A 261 -10.46 5.96 3.96
N ASP A 262 -9.21 5.94 3.46
CA ASP A 262 -8.64 7.03 2.67
C ASP A 262 -9.45 7.29 1.38
N ALA A 263 -9.89 6.25 0.69
CA ALA A 263 -10.68 6.36 -0.54
C ALA A 263 -12.04 7.02 -0.29
N VAL A 264 -12.71 6.68 0.82
CA VAL A 264 -13.97 7.29 1.25
C VAL A 264 -13.82 8.81 1.45
N ASP A 265 -12.77 9.24 2.13
CA ASP A 265 -12.48 10.66 2.33
C ASP A 265 -12.16 11.38 1.01
N ASN A 266 -11.37 10.76 0.14
CA ASN A 266 -10.97 11.35 -1.13
C ASN A 266 -12.15 11.45 -2.11
N GLU A 267 -13.02 10.43 -2.19
CA GLU A 267 -14.25 10.51 -2.99
C GLU A 267 -15.17 11.62 -2.50
N ALA A 268 -15.36 11.75 -1.18
CA ALA A 268 -16.15 12.83 -0.59
C ALA A 268 -15.57 14.22 -0.92
N ARG A 269 -14.23 14.37 -0.82
CA ARG A 269 -13.55 15.62 -1.23
C ARG A 269 -13.75 15.93 -2.70
N ALA A 270 -13.72 14.91 -3.57
CA ALA A 270 -13.95 15.08 -4.99
C ALA A 270 -15.37 15.57 -5.28
N TYR A 271 -16.39 14.96 -4.67
CA TYR A 271 -17.78 15.44 -4.80
C TYR A 271 -17.95 16.89 -4.34
N LEU A 272 -17.43 17.24 -3.16
CA LEU A 272 -17.50 18.60 -2.63
C LEU A 272 -16.78 19.62 -3.53
N ALA A 273 -15.58 19.28 -4.02
CA ALA A 273 -14.83 20.14 -4.93
C ALA A 273 -15.51 20.27 -6.30
N ALA A 274 -16.25 19.24 -6.74
CA ALA A 274 -17.07 19.27 -7.95
C ALA A 274 -18.35 20.13 -7.79
N GLY A 275 -18.74 20.47 -6.55
CA GLY A 275 -19.97 21.18 -6.21
C GLY A 275 -21.20 20.28 -6.12
N ASP A 276 -21.01 18.99 -5.95
CA ASP A 276 -22.07 17.96 -5.85
C ASP A 276 -22.12 17.36 -4.43
N SER A 277 -22.55 18.16 -3.47
CA SER A 277 -22.71 17.71 -2.09
C SER A 277 -23.86 16.70 -1.90
N ALA A 278 -24.83 16.69 -2.81
CA ALA A 278 -25.98 15.78 -2.74
C ALA A 278 -25.59 14.32 -2.95
N SER A 279 -24.59 14.05 -3.78
CA SER A 279 -24.13 12.68 -4.09
C SER A 279 -23.26 12.06 -3.01
N VAL A 280 -22.78 12.83 -2.02
CA VAL A 280 -21.88 12.36 -0.95
C VAL A 280 -22.49 11.22 -0.15
N ALA A 281 -23.82 11.23 0.08
CA ALA A 281 -24.51 10.15 0.79
C ALA A 281 -24.39 8.77 0.09
N GLY A 282 -24.22 8.74 -1.22
CA GLY A 282 -24.02 7.53 -2.00
C GLY A 282 -22.75 6.75 -1.62
N ILE A 283 -21.72 7.44 -1.11
CA ILE A 283 -20.44 6.84 -0.72
C ILE A 283 -20.63 5.85 0.42
N TYR A 284 -21.38 6.23 1.45
CA TYR A 284 -21.52 5.43 2.67
C TYR A 284 -22.84 4.65 2.75
N ALA A 285 -23.76 4.83 1.82
CA ALA A 285 -25.02 4.07 1.78
C ALA A 285 -24.81 2.55 1.76
N PRO A 286 -23.86 1.97 0.99
CA PRO A 286 -23.55 0.53 1.05
C PRO A 286 -23.02 0.09 2.42
N MET A 287 -22.29 0.97 3.13
CA MET A 287 -21.73 0.69 4.46
C MET A 287 -22.82 0.69 5.53
N LEU A 288 -23.82 1.56 5.40
CA LEU A 288 -25.03 1.54 6.23
C LEU A 288 -25.87 0.27 6.01
N ALA A 289 -26.01 -0.16 4.76
CA ALA A 289 -26.79 -1.33 4.42
C ALA A 289 -26.14 -2.64 4.91
N ASN A 290 -24.82 -2.76 4.88
CA ASN A 290 -24.08 -3.97 5.24
C ASN A 290 -22.77 -3.63 5.99
N PRO A 291 -22.82 -3.09 7.21
CA PRO A 291 -21.64 -2.60 7.90
C PRO A 291 -20.61 -3.72 8.23
N SER A 292 -21.06 -4.97 8.37
CA SER A 292 -20.16 -6.10 8.63
C SER A 292 -19.20 -6.45 7.49
N LYS A 293 -19.43 -5.94 6.29
CA LYS A 293 -18.53 -6.12 5.13
C LYS A 293 -17.35 -5.16 5.12
N TYR A 294 -17.37 -4.15 5.97
CA TYR A 294 -16.39 -3.08 6.00
C TYR A 294 -15.63 -3.11 7.31
N GLY A 295 -14.37 -2.69 7.29
CA GLY A 295 -13.56 -2.59 8.47
C GLY A 295 -13.92 -1.37 9.34
N GLU A 296 -13.40 -1.36 10.55
CA GLU A 296 -13.64 -0.29 11.53
C GLU A 296 -13.24 1.08 10.99
N LEU A 297 -12.04 1.20 10.37
CA LEU A 297 -11.53 2.48 9.89
C LEU A 297 -12.41 3.07 8.78
N ALA A 298 -12.81 2.25 7.81
CA ALA A 298 -13.70 2.67 6.74
C ALA A 298 -15.05 3.16 7.29
N LEU A 299 -15.62 2.49 8.30
CA LEU A 299 -16.87 2.90 8.95
C LEU A 299 -16.71 4.23 9.71
N VAL A 300 -15.57 4.44 10.39
CA VAL A 300 -15.27 5.72 11.06
C VAL A 300 -15.18 6.86 10.06
N HIS A 301 -14.45 6.68 8.96
CA HIS A 301 -14.30 7.70 7.93
C HIS A 301 -15.64 7.98 7.22
N ALA A 302 -16.43 6.96 6.93
CA ALA A 302 -17.80 7.11 6.43
C ALA A 302 -18.69 7.92 7.38
N GLY A 303 -18.59 7.66 8.68
CA GLY A 303 -19.29 8.44 9.72
C GLY A 303 -18.85 9.90 9.77
N VAL A 304 -17.55 10.18 9.61
CA VAL A 304 -17.02 11.55 9.52
C VAL A 304 -17.55 12.25 8.26
N VAL A 305 -17.57 11.57 7.12
CA VAL A 305 -18.15 12.10 5.88
C VAL A 305 -19.63 12.41 6.06
N ALA A 306 -20.41 11.51 6.66
CA ALA A 306 -21.82 11.72 6.95
C ALA A 306 -22.04 12.92 7.90
N THR A 307 -21.19 13.07 8.94
CA THR A 307 -21.24 14.20 9.87
C THR A 307 -21.00 15.52 9.15
N ARG A 308 -19.96 15.60 8.33
CA ARG A 308 -19.61 16.82 7.55
C ARG A 308 -20.70 17.21 6.55
N SER A 309 -21.46 16.24 6.09
CA SER A 309 -22.60 16.44 5.18
C SER A 309 -23.92 16.73 5.89
N GLY A 310 -23.92 16.82 7.23
CA GLY A 310 -25.11 17.08 8.04
C GLY A 310 -26.02 15.87 8.28
N HIS A 311 -25.60 14.67 7.86
CA HIS A 311 -26.37 13.44 8.01
C HIS A 311 -26.06 12.72 9.34
N HIS A 312 -26.29 13.43 10.46
CA HIS A 312 -25.88 12.99 11.80
C HIS A 312 -26.50 11.66 12.24
N ALA A 313 -27.72 11.34 11.79
CA ALA A 313 -28.37 10.06 12.09
C ALA A 313 -27.62 8.87 11.45
N ASP A 314 -27.14 9.03 10.22
CA ASP A 314 -26.36 8.02 9.53
C ASP A 314 -24.94 7.93 10.09
N ALA A 315 -24.35 9.08 10.44
CA ALA A 315 -23.07 9.13 11.14
C ALA A 315 -23.09 8.31 12.44
N SER A 316 -24.14 8.49 13.27
CA SER A 316 -24.28 7.71 14.51
C SER A 316 -24.29 6.21 14.25
N LYS A 317 -25.05 5.73 13.24
CA LYS A 317 -25.11 4.29 12.89
C LYS A 317 -23.76 3.75 12.43
N LEU A 318 -23.01 4.55 11.65
CA LEU A 318 -21.68 4.15 11.15
C LEU A 318 -20.67 4.07 12.30
N PHE A 319 -20.66 5.03 13.22
CA PHE A 319 -19.80 4.97 14.40
C PHE A 319 -20.20 3.84 15.35
N ASP A 320 -21.49 3.58 15.55
CA ASP A 320 -21.97 2.43 16.34
C ASP A 320 -21.52 1.12 15.71
N ALA A 321 -21.57 0.99 14.39
CA ALA A 321 -21.07 -0.18 13.67
C ALA A 321 -19.55 -0.35 13.81
N ALA A 322 -18.79 0.75 13.76
CA ALA A 322 -17.35 0.73 14.02
C ALA A 322 -17.05 0.25 15.45
N LEU A 323 -17.80 0.75 16.45
CA LEU A 323 -17.63 0.35 17.86
C LEU A 323 -18.05 -1.11 18.13
N ALA A 324 -18.99 -1.66 17.35
CA ALA A 324 -19.31 -3.08 17.41
C ALA A 324 -18.13 -3.98 16.98
N GLN A 325 -17.30 -3.50 16.05
CA GLN A 325 -16.09 -4.18 15.60
C GLN A 325 -14.92 -3.93 16.56
N ASN A 326 -14.74 -2.67 16.97
CA ASN A 326 -13.69 -2.26 17.89
C ASN A 326 -14.25 -1.35 19.00
N PRO A 327 -14.59 -1.91 20.16
CA PRO A 327 -15.09 -1.13 21.28
C PRO A 327 -14.11 -0.07 21.80
N TYR A 328 -12.82 -0.18 21.50
CA TYR A 328 -11.75 0.73 21.94
C TYR A 328 -11.27 1.68 20.85
N SER A 329 -12.02 1.81 19.75
CA SER A 329 -11.76 2.83 18.74
C SER A 329 -11.98 4.22 19.31
N ARG A 330 -10.88 4.90 19.67
CA ARG A 330 -10.91 6.24 20.26
C ARG A 330 -11.63 7.23 19.35
N ASP A 331 -11.34 7.16 18.04
CA ASP A 331 -11.93 8.09 17.07
C ASP A 331 -13.43 7.83 16.88
N ALA A 332 -13.86 6.57 16.86
CA ALA A 332 -15.29 6.24 16.82
C ALA A 332 -16.01 6.72 18.08
N ILE A 333 -15.43 6.51 19.28
CA ILE A 333 -16.01 6.97 20.55
C ILE A 333 -16.15 8.50 20.57
N ASN A 334 -15.08 9.22 20.21
CA ASN A 334 -15.06 10.68 20.20
C ASN A 334 -16.09 11.24 19.22
N ASN A 335 -16.09 10.74 17.98
CA ASN A 335 -16.99 11.24 16.95
C ASN A 335 -18.46 10.92 17.25
N LEU A 336 -18.74 9.72 17.81
CA LEU A 336 -20.09 9.36 18.23
C LEU A 336 -20.59 10.25 19.39
N ALA A 337 -19.74 10.50 20.40
CA ALA A 337 -20.06 11.41 21.49
C ALA A 337 -20.38 12.81 20.98
N ALA A 338 -19.53 13.35 20.10
CA ALA A 338 -19.75 14.65 19.46
C ALA A 338 -21.05 14.67 18.63
N THR A 339 -21.33 13.60 17.87
CA THR A 339 -22.56 13.49 17.08
C THR A 339 -23.80 13.45 17.97
N TYR A 340 -23.77 12.74 19.10
CA TYR A 340 -24.87 12.75 20.06
C TYR A 340 -25.09 14.13 20.71
N ILE A 341 -24.01 14.86 21.00
CA ILE A 341 -24.10 16.23 21.52
C ILE A 341 -24.76 17.13 20.46
N GLN A 342 -24.35 17.07 19.21
CA GLN A 342 -24.95 17.87 18.13
C GLN A 342 -26.44 17.56 17.92
N ASN A 343 -26.84 16.30 18.14
CA ASN A 343 -28.24 15.86 18.07
C ASN A 343 -29.04 16.05 19.35
N ASN A 344 -28.50 16.75 20.35
CA ASN A 344 -29.10 16.94 21.68
C ASN A 344 -29.40 15.63 22.44
N GLN A 345 -28.67 14.54 22.13
CA GLN A 345 -28.81 13.24 22.79
C GLN A 345 -27.77 13.07 23.91
N PHE A 346 -27.72 14.02 24.83
CA PHE A 346 -26.67 14.17 25.84
C PHE A 346 -26.51 12.94 26.73
N SER A 347 -27.63 12.29 27.10
CA SER A 347 -27.60 11.06 27.91
C SER A 347 -26.82 9.91 27.27
N LYS A 348 -26.79 9.84 25.94
CA LYS A 348 -26.01 8.86 25.19
C LYS A 348 -24.54 9.28 25.05
N ALA A 349 -24.25 10.57 25.07
CA ALA A 349 -22.88 11.08 24.96
C ALA A 349 -22.05 10.82 26.22
N PHE A 350 -22.63 10.98 27.41
CA PHE A 350 -21.89 10.89 28.67
C PHE A 350 -21.13 9.58 28.87
N PRO A 351 -21.70 8.38 28.67
CA PRO A 351 -20.94 7.12 28.81
C PRO A 351 -19.75 7.00 27.88
N LEU A 352 -19.85 7.58 26.67
CA LEU A 352 -18.76 7.62 25.70
C LEU A 352 -17.65 8.55 26.15
N ILE A 353 -18.00 9.73 26.70
CA ILE A 353 -17.04 10.68 27.23
C ILE A 353 -16.33 10.10 28.44
N ASP A 354 -17.07 9.42 29.38
CA ASP A 354 -16.49 8.70 30.50
C ASP A 354 -15.40 7.70 30.03
N LYS A 355 -15.71 6.95 28.98
CA LYS A 355 -14.79 5.99 28.39
C LYS A 355 -13.55 6.65 27.78
N LEU A 356 -13.72 7.77 27.05
CA LEU A 356 -12.60 8.55 26.50
C LEU A 356 -11.68 9.04 27.61
N VAL A 357 -12.24 9.65 28.67
CA VAL A 357 -11.46 10.19 29.78
C VAL A 357 -10.73 9.05 30.53
N ALA A 358 -11.33 7.88 30.63
CA ALA A 358 -10.67 6.72 31.25
C ALA A 358 -9.52 6.15 30.39
N MET A 359 -9.63 6.19 29.07
CA MET A 359 -8.61 5.70 28.16
C MET A 359 -7.48 6.71 27.94
N ASP A 360 -7.82 7.98 27.85
CA ASP A 360 -6.97 9.11 27.43
C ASP A 360 -7.09 10.28 28.41
N PRO A 361 -6.65 10.12 29.68
CA PRO A 361 -6.96 11.01 30.79
C PRO A 361 -6.20 12.36 30.73
N SER A 362 -5.05 12.40 30.04
CA SER A 362 -4.21 13.61 29.92
C SER A 362 -4.46 14.38 28.61
N ASN A 363 -5.51 14.04 27.90
CA ASN A 363 -5.97 14.80 26.75
C ASN A 363 -7.02 15.85 27.20
N PRO A 364 -6.67 17.14 27.21
CA PRO A 364 -7.58 18.18 27.69
C PRO A 364 -8.80 18.41 26.78
N ASP A 365 -8.80 17.88 25.57
CA ASP A 365 -9.93 18.00 24.65
C ASP A 365 -11.10 17.05 25.06
N ASN A 366 -10.82 15.95 25.79
CA ASN A 366 -11.86 15.03 26.25
C ASN A 366 -12.82 15.67 27.25
N PRO A 367 -12.39 16.42 28.30
CA PRO A 367 -13.28 17.16 29.19
C PRO A 367 -14.15 18.20 28.49
N LEU A 368 -13.72 18.79 27.37
CA LEU A 368 -14.52 19.76 26.62
C LEU A 368 -15.82 19.16 26.07
N LEU A 369 -15.86 17.87 25.78
CA LEU A 369 -17.09 17.19 25.36
C LEU A 369 -18.18 17.27 26.44
N TYR A 370 -17.82 17.17 27.75
CA TYR A 370 -18.76 17.41 28.84
C TYR A 370 -19.24 18.87 28.83
N ALA A 371 -18.33 19.81 28.65
CA ALA A 371 -18.69 21.24 28.63
C ALA A 371 -19.71 21.51 27.51
N PHE A 372 -19.51 20.95 26.30
CA PHE A 372 -20.46 21.08 25.20
C PHE A 372 -21.81 20.40 25.50
N ALA A 373 -21.80 19.23 26.11
CA ALA A 373 -23.03 18.53 26.50
C ALA A 373 -23.81 19.36 27.53
N TYR A 374 -23.16 19.89 28.58
CA TYR A 374 -23.80 20.75 29.58
C TYR A 374 -24.25 22.09 29.02
N GLN A 375 -23.53 22.67 28.05
CA GLN A 375 -23.99 23.85 27.32
C GLN A 375 -25.31 23.58 26.57
N GLY A 376 -25.40 22.41 25.93
CA GLY A 376 -26.64 22.00 25.27
C GLY A 376 -27.80 21.80 26.25
N LEU A 377 -27.56 21.12 27.36
CA LEU A 377 -28.55 20.93 28.44
C LEU A 377 -29.03 22.29 29.02
N TYR A 378 -28.09 23.22 29.24
CA TYR A 378 -28.43 24.58 29.67
C TYR A 378 -29.38 25.28 28.71
N LYS A 379 -29.09 25.22 27.40
CA LYS A 379 -29.93 25.81 26.36
C LYS A 379 -31.31 25.15 26.24
N GLY A 380 -31.38 23.86 26.55
CA GLY A 380 -32.61 23.04 26.43
C GLY A 380 -33.58 23.18 27.63
N THR A 381 -33.17 23.79 28.75
CA THR A 381 -34.05 23.91 29.93
C THR A 381 -34.39 25.38 30.29
N LYS A 382 -35.59 25.59 30.81
CA LYS A 382 -36.01 26.86 31.41
C LYS A 382 -35.96 26.84 32.94
N ASP A 383 -35.70 25.71 33.56
CA ASP A 383 -35.57 25.56 35.01
C ASP A 383 -34.28 26.24 35.51
N LYS A 384 -34.44 27.27 36.34
CA LYS A 384 -33.33 28.05 36.86
C LYS A 384 -32.36 27.26 37.75
N LYS A 385 -32.84 26.24 38.46
CA LYS A 385 -31.99 25.38 39.30
C LYS A 385 -31.12 24.49 38.38
N LEU A 386 -31.72 23.89 37.38
CA LEU A 386 -30.98 23.09 36.38
C LEU A 386 -30.01 23.96 35.57
N GLN A 387 -30.41 25.16 35.15
CA GLN A 387 -29.51 26.08 34.46
C GLN A 387 -28.26 26.38 35.30
N LYS A 388 -28.43 26.61 36.63
CA LYS A 388 -27.26 26.79 37.50
C LYS A 388 -26.35 25.58 37.54
N ILE A 389 -26.90 24.39 37.76
CA ILE A 389 -26.13 23.12 37.79
C ILE A 389 -25.35 22.92 36.48
N TYR A 390 -26.01 23.15 35.35
CA TYR A 390 -25.38 22.97 34.04
C TYR A 390 -24.32 24.04 33.77
N THR A 391 -24.52 25.29 34.22
CA THR A 391 -23.49 26.31 34.12
C THR A 391 -22.28 25.98 34.99
N ASP A 392 -22.50 25.58 36.24
CA ASP A 392 -21.41 25.18 37.15
C ASP A 392 -20.59 24.02 36.56
N SER A 393 -21.27 23.02 35.98
CA SER A 393 -20.64 21.88 35.30
C SER A 393 -19.85 22.29 34.05
N LEU A 394 -20.43 23.12 33.20
CA LEU A 394 -19.78 23.68 32.02
C LEU A 394 -18.50 24.42 32.40
N VAL A 395 -18.56 25.31 33.39
CA VAL A 395 -17.39 26.07 33.87
C VAL A 395 -16.32 25.11 34.43
N TYR A 396 -16.73 24.14 35.22
CA TYR A 396 -15.83 23.14 35.80
C TYR A 396 -15.03 22.41 34.70
N PHE A 397 -15.70 21.90 33.66
CA PHE A 397 -15.03 21.12 32.61
C PHE A 397 -14.21 22.01 31.68
N ASN A 398 -14.61 23.22 31.38
CA ASN A 398 -13.77 24.18 30.67
C ASN A 398 -12.48 24.48 31.44
N ASN A 399 -12.61 24.83 32.74
CA ASN A 399 -11.44 25.09 33.56
C ASN A 399 -10.51 23.87 33.64
N LYS A 400 -11.06 22.67 33.74
CA LYS A 400 -10.28 21.42 33.75
C LYS A 400 -9.47 21.23 32.46
N SER A 401 -10.02 21.59 31.30
CA SER A 401 -9.31 21.58 30.02
C SER A 401 -8.23 22.67 29.93
N GLU A 402 -8.59 23.91 30.29
CA GLU A 402 -7.71 25.08 30.20
C GLU A 402 -6.54 25.00 31.17
N SER A 403 -6.77 24.55 32.39
CA SER A 403 -5.77 24.44 33.46
C SER A 403 -4.91 23.17 33.38
N ALA A 404 -5.15 22.27 32.41
CA ALA A 404 -4.37 21.08 32.27
C ALA A 404 -2.88 21.39 32.08
N ALA A 405 -2.02 20.88 32.97
CA ALA A 405 -0.58 21.15 32.96
C ALA A 405 0.15 20.39 31.83
N VAL A 406 -0.52 19.42 31.23
CA VAL A 406 0.01 18.59 30.14
C VAL A 406 -1.08 18.36 29.10
N LYS A 407 -0.68 18.30 27.81
CA LYS A 407 -1.53 17.80 26.74
C LYS A 407 -0.86 16.58 26.09
N PHE A 408 -1.51 15.45 26.20
CA PHE A 408 -1.16 14.24 25.48
C PHE A 408 -1.97 14.16 24.19
N ALA A 409 -1.29 13.97 23.06
CA ALA A 409 -1.96 13.86 21.76
C ALA A 409 -1.36 12.69 20.98
N VAL A 410 -2.22 11.79 20.51
CA VAL A 410 -1.84 10.67 19.67
C VAL A 410 -1.97 11.06 18.20
N SER A 411 -0.91 10.85 17.44
CA SER A 411 -0.86 11.06 15.98
C SER A 411 -0.79 9.75 15.20
N GLU A 412 -0.42 8.65 15.87
CA GLU A 412 -0.30 7.33 15.24
C GLU A 412 -0.77 6.25 16.23
N PHE A 413 -1.74 5.45 15.82
CA PHE A 413 -2.02 4.16 16.43
C PHE A 413 -2.15 3.12 15.33
N SER A 414 -1.05 2.45 15.01
CA SER A 414 -1.02 1.40 13.99
C SER A 414 -1.13 0.02 14.64
N ARG A 415 -1.93 -0.84 14.03
CA ARG A 415 -2.18 -2.21 14.44
C ARG A 415 -1.79 -3.14 13.31
N ARG A 416 -0.85 -4.04 13.56
CA ARG A 416 -0.43 -5.08 12.62
C ARG A 416 -0.69 -6.44 13.24
N GLY A 417 -0.72 -7.49 12.42
CA GLY A 417 -0.93 -8.85 12.92
C GLY A 417 0.12 -9.30 13.94
N ASP A 418 1.33 -8.76 13.85
CA ASP A 418 2.50 -9.11 14.65
C ASP A 418 2.91 -8.03 15.66
N GLY A 419 2.17 -6.91 15.75
CA GLY A 419 2.49 -5.85 16.69
C GLY A 419 1.65 -4.61 16.55
N SER A 420 1.92 -3.62 17.43
CA SER A 420 1.24 -2.32 17.41
C SER A 420 2.20 -1.20 17.75
N THR A 421 1.94 -0.01 17.20
CA THR A 421 2.72 1.19 17.48
C THR A 421 1.77 2.30 17.92
N LEU A 422 2.11 2.97 19.02
CA LEU A 422 1.48 4.19 19.49
C LEU A 422 2.49 5.32 19.44
N GLY A 423 2.21 6.38 18.69
CA GLY A 423 3.05 7.56 18.56
C GLY A 423 2.26 8.84 18.75
N GLY A 424 2.94 9.88 19.21
CA GLY A 424 2.29 11.16 19.44
C GLY A 424 3.20 12.19 20.09
N THR A 425 2.57 13.14 20.78
CA THR A 425 3.25 14.25 21.42
C THR A 425 2.78 14.46 22.86
N ILE A 426 3.71 14.95 23.70
CA ILE A 426 3.41 15.46 25.04
C ILE A 426 3.81 16.93 25.07
N GLU A 427 2.84 17.81 25.23
CA GLU A 427 3.05 19.25 25.44
C GLU A 427 3.10 19.56 26.95
N ASN A 428 4.18 20.15 27.40
CA ASN A 428 4.29 20.69 28.75
C ASN A 428 3.65 22.08 28.79
N ARG A 429 2.47 22.19 29.38
CA ARG A 429 1.70 23.44 29.52
C ARG A 429 2.00 24.19 30.83
N SER A 430 2.86 23.60 31.69
CA SER A 430 3.29 24.23 32.95
C SER A 430 4.34 25.33 32.75
N SER A 431 4.75 25.98 33.85
CA SER A 431 5.78 27.05 33.88
C SER A 431 7.20 26.53 34.12
N THR A 432 7.37 25.22 34.40
CA THR A 432 8.66 24.59 34.67
C THR A 432 8.92 23.42 33.74
N ALA A 433 10.19 23.08 33.50
CA ALA A 433 10.53 21.88 32.75
C ALA A 433 10.03 20.63 33.48
N LYS A 434 9.47 19.69 32.74
CA LYS A 434 8.90 18.44 33.27
C LYS A 434 9.38 17.23 32.52
N THR A 435 9.58 16.13 33.24
CA THR A 435 9.83 14.80 32.64
C THR A 435 8.60 13.93 32.92
N TYR A 436 8.10 13.31 31.87
CA TYR A 436 6.88 12.51 31.93
C TYR A 436 7.22 11.03 31.79
N ASN A 437 6.73 10.21 32.71
CA ASN A 437 6.79 8.76 32.63
C ASN A 437 5.48 8.24 32.03
N LEU A 438 5.54 7.84 30.77
CA LEU A 438 4.39 7.33 30.02
C LEU A 438 4.38 5.80 30.15
N ASN A 439 3.31 5.27 30.70
CA ASN A 439 3.04 3.83 30.82
C ASN A 439 1.73 3.54 30.10
N VAL A 440 1.80 2.79 29.01
CA VAL A 440 0.67 2.48 28.12
C VAL A 440 0.36 0.99 28.15
N ASP A 441 -0.87 0.67 28.45
CA ASP A 441 -1.45 -0.67 28.29
C ASP A 441 -2.10 -0.79 26.91
N PHE A 442 -1.66 -1.75 26.12
CA PHE A 442 -2.33 -2.17 24.89
C PHE A 442 -3.44 -3.16 25.23
N LEU A 443 -4.63 -2.95 24.65
CA LEU A 443 -5.84 -3.69 25.00
C LEU A 443 -6.29 -4.60 23.87
N ASP A 444 -6.75 -5.80 24.17
CA ASP A 444 -7.48 -6.64 23.23
C ASP A 444 -8.93 -6.15 23.01
N LYS A 445 -9.69 -6.87 22.19
CA LYS A 445 -11.09 -6.54 21.89
C LYS A 445 -12.00 -6.53 23.14
N ASN A 446 -11.65 -7.29 24.17
CA ASN A 446 -12.42 -7.41 25.43
C ASN A 446 -11.94 -6.41 26.50
N GLY A 447 -10.88 -5.64 26.23
CA GLY A 447 -10.27 -4.69 27.15
C GLY A 447 -9.25 -5.30 28.10
N ALA A 448 -8.87 -6.57 27.89
CA ALA A 448 -7.77 -7.17 28.64
C ALA A 448 -6.43 -6.59 28.15
N VAL A 449 -5.50 -6.39 29.09
CA VAL A 449 -4.16 -5.89 28.76
C VAL A 449 -3.35 -7.04 28.14
N ILE A 450 -2.91 -6.86 26.90
CA ILE A 450 -2.07 -7.83 26.18
C ILE A 450 -0.59 -7.49 26.28
N ASP A 451 -0.26 -6.22 26.47
CA ASP A 451 1.10 -5.74 26.64
C ASP A 451 1.10 -4.39 27.35
N THR A 452 2.20 -4.09 28.07
CA THR A 452 2.42 -2.79 28.68
C THR A 452 3.79 -2.26 28.27
N GLN A 453 3.83 -1.07 27.71
CA GLN A 453 5.06 -0.40 27.29
C GLN A 453 5.26 0.90 28.05
N THR A 454 6.51 1.19 28.43
CA THR A 454 6.88 2.38 29.18
C THR A 454 7.96 3.17 28.47
N THR A 455 7.88 4.50 28.56
CA THR A 455 8.95 5.38 28.13
C THR A 455 8.99 6.65 28.98
N THR A 456 10.16 7.25 29.07
CA THR A 456 10.36 8.55 29.72
C THR A 456 10.54 9.61 28.64
N VAL A 457 9.75 10.69 28.72
CA VAL A 457 9.78 11.80 27.77
C VAL A 457 10.19 13.08 28.48
N GLY A 458 11.31 13.64 28.09
CA GLY A 458 11.79 14.90 28.65
C GLY A 458 13.24 14.87 29.12
N PRO A 459 13.70 15.95 29.78
CA PRO A 459 12.89 17.10 30.25
C PRO A 459 12.29 17.92 29.09
N VAL A 460 10.99 18.18 29.15
CA VAL A 460 10.27 19.02 28.20
C VAL A 460 10.18 20.44 28.77
N ALA A 461 10.72 21.41 28.06
CA ALA A 461 10.72 22.81 28.49
C ALA A 461 9.30 23.37 28.62
N PRO A 462 9.09 24.45 29.41
CA PRO A 462 7.77 25.10 29.51
C PRO A 462 7.22 25.48 28.13
N LYS A 463 5.92 25.21 27.92
CA LYS A 463 5.21 25.52 26.66
C LYS A 463 5.80 24.87 25.40
N SER A 464 6.60 23.82 25.59
CA SER A 464 7.21 23.06 24.50
C SER A 464 6.58 21.66 24.38
N THR A 465 6.82 21.02 23.24
CA THR A 465 6.30 19.72 22.90
C THR A 465 7.45 18.74 22.62
N ALA A 466 7.33 17.51 23.09
CA ALA A 466 8.19 16.41 22.75
C ALA A 466 7.41 15.24 22.14
N THR A 467 8.03 14.49 21.26
CA THR A 467 7.45 13.30 20.64
C THR A 467 7.72 12.06 21.48
N PHE A 468 6.82 11.08 21.36
CA PHE A 468 7.02 9.74 21.89
C PHE A 468 6.64 8.70 20.84
N LYS A 469 7.22 7.51 20.97
CA LYS A 469 6.84 6.32 20.20
C LYS A 469 7.03 5.09 21.08
N LEU A 470 5.97 4.28 21.16
CA LEU A 470 5.95 3.00 21.86
C LEU A 470 5.56 1.91 20.86
N THR A 471 6.23 0.77 20.93
CA THR A 471 5.97 -0.36 20.04
C THR A 471 5.80 -1.61 20.88
N SER A 472 4.69 -2.31 20.68
CA SER A 472 4.42 -3.65 21.19
C SER A 472 4.70 -4.68 20.11
N SER A 473 5.41 -5.73 20.44
CA SER A 473 5.57 -6.93 19.59
C SER A 473 4.41 -7.92 19.72
N LYS A 474 3.37 -7.57 20.47
CA LYS A 474 2.15 -8.37 20.62
C LYS A 474 1.11 -7.95 19.60
N GLY A 475 0.66 -8.88 18.77
CA GLY A 475 -0.47 -8.67 17.88
C GLY A 475 -1.81 -8.66 18.64
N GLY A 476 -2.89 -8.25 17.95
CA GLY A 476 -4.25 -8.29 18.49
C GLY A 476 -4.65 -7.09 19.35
N ALA A 477 -3.92 -5.98 19.33
CA ALA A 477 -4.35 -4.75 19.99
C ALA A 477 -5.55 -4.13 19.28
N TYR A 478 -6.56 -3.74 20.05
CA TYR A 478 -7.75 -3.01 19.61
C TYR A 478 -7.77 -1.56 20.09
N GLY A 479 -7.04 -1.27 21.17
CA GLY A 479 -6.93 0.06 21.71
C GLY A 479 -5.80 0.17 22.73
N TYR A 480 -5.75 1.29 23.40
CA TYR A 480 -4.79 1.58 24.45
C TYR A 480 -5.43 2.39 25.56
N LYS A 481 -4.82 2.34 26.73
CA LYS A 481 -5.09 3.25 27.87
C LYS A 481 -3.78 3.56 28.58
N TYR A 482 -3.76 4.64 29.33
CA TYR A 482 -2.60 5.02 30.14
C TYR A 482 -3.03 5.76 31.41
N LYS A 483 -2.13 5.86 32.40
CA LYS A 483 -2.37 6.62 33.64
C LYS A 483 -2.15 8.11 33.38
N PRO A 484 -2.88 9.02 34.11
CA PRO A 484 -2.65 10.45 33.98
C PRO A 484 -1.17 10.83 34.10
N LEU A 485 -0.71 11.69 33.22
CA LEU A 485 0.64 12.25 33.26
C LEU A 485 0.71 13.40 34.26
N SER A 486 1.80 13.47 35.04
CA SER A 486 2.00 14.49 36.09
C SER A 486 3.37 15.14 35.99
#